data_74f85af1b493fd287b7c260798c4d16d
#
_entry.id   74f85af1b493fd287b7c260798c4d16d
#
_cell.length_a   1.000
_cell.length_b   1.000
_cell.length_c   1.000
_cell.angle_alpha   90.00
_cell.angle_beta   90.00
_cell.angle_gamma   90.00
#
_symmetry.space_group_name_H-M   'P 1'
#
loop_
_entity.id
_entity.type
_entity.pdbx_description
1 polymer ?
#
loop_
_entity_poly.entity_id
_entity_poly.type
_entity_poly.pdbx_seq_one_letter_code
_entity_poly.pdbx_strand_id
1 'polypeptide(L)'
;QIGDIFLGTVENVLPGIDAAFIDIGESEKNGFIHVSDLGPLRLKKGVLGITELLEPKQKVLVQVMKEPTGNKGPRLTGNISFPGKYLILQPFGQGVNISRKINTDTERSRLRALGVLVKPPSTGLLFRTEAEKIKEELLIEDLENLIQQWESILKVSETSNPPNLIKRDDDFSLKI
;
A
#
# COMPACT_ATOMS: atom_id res chain seq x y z
N GLN A 1 5.08 11.18 6.91
CA GLN A 1 5.03 11.61 5.51
C GLN A 1 4.19 10.63 4.71
N ILE A 2 3.35 11.15 3.83
CA ILE A 2 2.49 10.30 2.99
C ILE A 2 3.36 9.30 2.22
N GLY A 3 2.96 8.04 2.22
CA GLY A 3 3.67 6.96 1.54
C GLY A 3 4.64 6.18 2.41
N ASP A 4 5.06 6.72 3.56
CA ASP A 4 5.94 6.00 4.47
C ASP A 4 5.28 4.71 4.96
N ILE A 5 6.06 3.64 5.06
CA ILE A 5 5.58 2.33 5.50
C ILE A 5 6.20 1.99 6.85
N PHE A 6 5.35 1.67 7.80
CA PHE A 6 5.75 1.32 9.16
C PHE A 6 5.29 -0.08 9.52
N LEU A 7 6.10 -0.70 10.35
CA LEU A 7 5.66 -1.86 11.11
C LEU A 7 5.21 -1.32 12.46
N GLY A 8 3.92 -1.37 12.72
CA GLY A 8 3.33 -0.80 13.90
C GLY A 8 2.70 -1.83 14.83
N THR A 9 2.24 -1.36 15.96
CA THR A 9 1.56 -2.17 16.96
C THR A 9 0.19 -1.57 17.24
N VAL A 10 -0.83 -2.41 17.25
CA VAL A 10 -2.19 -1.98 17.62
C VAL A 10 -2.21 -1.60 19.10
N GLU A 11 -2.54 -0.33 19.39
CA GLU A 11 -2.64 0.17 20.76
C GLU A 11 -4.05 -0.01 21.31
N ASN A 12 -5.02 0.58 20.64
CA ASN A 12 -6.41 0.57 21.06
C ASN A 12 -7.32 0.31 19.86
N VAL A 13 -8.36 -0.46 20.10
CA VAL A 13 -9.42 -0.66 19.14
C VAL A 13 -10.64 0.10 19.62
N LEU A 14 -11.23 0.91 18.74
CA LEU A 14 -12.35 1.80 19.05
C LEU A 14 -13.59 1.36 18.27
N PRO A 15 -14.38 0.44 18.82
CA PRO A 15 -15.52 -0.11 18.07
C PRO A 15 -16.60 0.93 17.77
N GLY A 16 -16.74 1.95 18.60
CA GLY A 16 -17.76 2.98 18.37
C GLY A 16 -17.58 3.79 17.09
N ILE A 17 -16.34 3.85 16.56
CA ILE A 17 -16.04 4.55 15.30
C ILE A 17 -15.40 3.64 14.27
N ASP A 18 -15.40 2.33 14.50
CA ASP A 18 -14.80 1.32 13.62
C ASP A 18 -13.36 1.64 13.23
N ALA A 19 -12.56 2.03 14.21
CA ALA A 19 -11.16 2.43 13.99
C ALA A 19 -10.26 1.85 15.08
N ALA A 20 -8.95 1.91 14.82
CA ALA A 20 -7.94 1.52 15.79
C ALA A 20 -6.79 2.53 15.77
N PHE A 21 -6.16 2.72 16.93
CA PHE A 21 -4.92 3.48 17.01
C PHE A 21 -3.74 2.54 16.88
N ILE A 22 -2.75 2.96 16.08
CA ILE A 22 -1.55 2.19 15.77
C ILE A 22 -0.33 2.99 16.24
N ASP A 23 0.51 2.37 17.07
CA ASP A 23 1.79 2.96 17.46
C ASP A 23 2.79 2.72 16.33
N ILE A 24 3.23 3.79 15.68
CA ILE A 24 4.23 3.72 14.62
C ILE A 24 5.61 4.25 15.07
N GLY A 25 5.72 4.71 16.31
CA GLY A 25 7.00 5.06 16.94
C GLY A 25 7.53 6.45 16.66
N GLU A 26 7.26 7.04 15.51
CA GLU A 26 7.81 8.34 15.11
C GLU A 26 6.90 9.52 15.40
N SER A 27 5.64 9.28 15.62
CA SER A 27 4.66 10.34 15.83
C SER A 27 4.41 10.54 17.32
N GLU A 28 4.27 11.80 17.75
CA GLU A 28 3.84 12.09 19.11
C GLU A 28 2.45 11.52 19.38
N LYS A 29 1.66 11.37 18.31
CA LYS A 29 0.34 10.78 18.40
C LYS A 29 0.32 9.52 17.57
N ASN A 30 -0.37 8.51 18.08
CA ASN A 30 -0.56 7.27 17.35
C ASN A 30 -1.28 7.55 16.03
N GLY A 31 -0.93 6.80 15.00
CA GLY A 31 -1.70 6.82 13.77
C GLY A 31 -3.02 6.11 13.98
N PHE A 32 -3.95 6.32 13.08
CA PHE A 32 -5.22 5.61 13.14
C PHE A 32 -5.58 4.97 11.82
N ILE A 33 -6.28 3.83 11.92
CA ILE A 33 -6.74 3.10 10.75
C ILE A 33 -8.23 2.84 10.91
N HIS A 34 -9.00 3.16 9.86
CA HIS A 34 -10.42 2.87 9.83
C HIS A 34 -10.64 1.47 9.26
N VAL A 35 -11.75 0.82 9.65
CA VAL A 35 -12.06 -0.54 9.19
C VAL A 35 -12.06 -0.65 7.65
N SER A 36 -12.48 0.41 6.96
CA SER A 36 -12.48 0.45 5.49
C SER A 36 -11.09 0.41 4.86
N ASP A 37 -10.05 0.74 5.64
CA ASP A 37 -8.67 0.82 5.15
C ASP A 37 -7.81 -0.35 5.61
N LEU A 38 -8.39 -1.37 6.22
CA LEU A 38 -7.62 -2.51 6.72
C LEU A 38 -6.96 -3.34 5.61
N GLY A 39 -7.57 -3.40 4.42
CA GLY A 39 -7.02 -4.19 3.33
C GLY A 39 -6.80 -5.65 3.70
N PRO A 40 -5.55 -6.16 3.61
CA PRO A 40 -5.27 -7.57 3.93
C PRO A 40 -5.46 -7.89 5.40
N LEU A 41 -5.47 -6.89 6.28
CA LEU A 41 -5.74 -7.11 7.70
C LEU A 41 -7.19 -7.54 7.92
N ARG A 42 -8.04 -7.36 6.92
CA ARG A 42 -9.44 -7.77 6.94
C ARG A 42 -9.61 -9.15 6.30
N LEU A 43 -8.83 -10.13 6.77
CA LEU A 43 -8.81 -11.46 6.17
C LEU A 43 -9.97 -12.35 6.62
N LYS A 44 -10.65 -12.00 7.70
CA LYS A 44 -11.77 -12.81 8.19
C LYS A 44 -13.00 -12.57 7.31
N LYS A 45 -13.67 -13.65 6.96
CA LYS A 45 -14.86 -13.61 6.11
C LYS A 45 -16.05 -13.03 6.85
N GLY A 46 -16.89 -12.32 6.11
CA GLY A 46 -18.12 -11.74 6.63
C GLY A 46 -17.98 -10.28 7.00
N VAL A 47 -19.08 -9.69 7.45
CA VAL A 47 -19.10 -8.31 7.93
C VAL A 47 -18.75 -8.33 9.41
N LEU A 48 -17.50 -8.01 9.72
CA LEU A 48 -16.99 -8.02 11.09
C LEU A 48 -16.67 -6.62 11.53
N GLY A 49 -16.88 -6.35 12.80
CA GLY A 49 -16.46 -5.09 13.41
C GLY A 49 -14.95 -5.06 13.62
N ILE A 50 -14.41 -3.89 13.89
CA ILE A 50 -12.98 -3.70 14.08
C ILE A 50 -12.41 -4.55 15.21
N THR A 51 -13.19 -4.81 16.26
CA THR A 51 -12.75 -5.62 17.40
C THR A 51 -12.51 -7.09 17.05
N GLU A 52 -13.15 -7.57 15.98
CA GLU A 52 -12.97 -8.96 15.53
C GLU A 52 -11.82 -9.09 14.53
N LEU A 53 -11.40 -7.99 13.94
CA LEU A 53 -10.38 -7.96 12.89
C LEU A 53 -9.00 -7.62 13.43
N LEU A 54 -8.92 -6.82 14.49
CA LEU A 54 -7.67 -6.40 15.11
C LEU A 54 -7.71 -6.61 16.62
N GLU A 55 -6.55 -6.94 17.17
CA GLU A 55 -6.37 -7.12 18.62
C GLU A 55 -5.30 -6.18 19.12
N PRO A 56 -5.40 -5.67 20.38
CA PRO A 56 -4.31 -4.90 20.99
C PRO A 56 -3.00 -5.69 20.95
N LYS A 57 -1.90 -4.98 20.73
CA LYS A 57 -0.54 -5.51 20.62
C LYS A 57 -0.26 -6.29 19.34
N GLN A 58 -1.23 -6.42 18.45
CA GLN A 58 -1.00 -7.06 17.15
C GLN A 58 -0.02 -6.25 16.31
N LYS A 59 0.93 -6.96 15.68
CA LYS A 59 1.89 -6.39 14.73
C LYS A 59 1.22 -6.19 13.38
N VAL A 60 1.33 -4.98 12.82
CA VAL A 60 0.68 -4.65 11.55
C VAL A 60 1.62 -3.85 10.65
N LEU A 61 1.56 -4.14 9.35
CA LEU A 61 2.27 -3.39 8.34
C LEU A 61 1.31 -2.36 7.75
N VAL A 62 1.66 -1.08 7.83
CA VAL A 62 0.76 0.01 7.43
C VAL A 62 1.51 1.08 6.66
N GLN A 63 0.77 1.83 5.85
CA GLN A 63 1.30 2.93 5.07
C GLN A 63 0.52 4.21 5.39
N VAL A 64 1.23 5.34 5.41
CA VAL A 64 0.61 6.64 5.70
C VAL A 64 -0.20 7.10 4.49
N MET A 65 -1.50 7.33 4.69
CA MET A 65 -2.41 7.87 3.68
C MET A 65 -2.53 9.37 3.75
N LYS A 66 -2.57 9.90 4.96
CA LYS A 66 -2.70 11.34 5.23
C LYS A 66 -1.80 11.71 6.39
N GLU A 67 -1.18 12.88 6.27
CA GLU A 67 -0.32 13.40 7.32
C GLU A 67 -1.13 13.81 8.55
N PRO A 68 -0.47 13.87 9.73
CA PRO A 68 -1.13 14.34 10.95
C PRO A 68 -1.70 15.75 10.76
N THR A 69 -2.87 15.99 11.32
CA THR A 69 -3.50 17.30 11.28
C THR A 69 -4.01 17.66 12.65
N GLY A 70 -3.65 18.86 13.15
CA GLY A 70 -4.13 19.35 14.44
C GLY A 70 -3.85 18.35 15.57
N ASN A 71 -4.91 17.84 16.17
CA ASN A 71 -4.81 16.90 17.29
C ASN A 71 -4.79 15.43 16.86
N LYS A 72 -4.88 15.15 15.55
CA LYS A 72 -4.94 13.77 15.06
C LYS A 72 -3.60 13.34 14.51
N GLY A 73 -3.22 12.09 14.78
CA GLY A 73 -2.06 11.45 14.17
C GLY A 73 -2.32 11.12 12.70
N PRO A 74 -1.34 10.51 12.02
CA PRO A 74 -1.47 10.18 10.61
C PRO A 74 -2.56 9.14 10.37
N ARG A 75 -3.26 9.25 9.24
CA ARG A 75 -4.20 8.22 8.81
C ARG A 75 -3.43 7.13 8.06
N LEU A 76 -3.70 5.89 8.42
CA LEU A 76 -2.98 4.72 7.93
C LEU A 76 -3.87 3.80 7.12
N THR A 77 -3.24 2.98 6.27
CA THR A 77 -3.93 1.94 5.52
C THR A 77 -3.11 0.66 5.50
N GLY A 78 -3.79 -0.48 5.49
CA GLY A 78 -3.19 -1.78 5.22
C GLY A 78 -3.06 -2.07 3.72
N ASN A 79 -3.68 -1.26 2.87
CA ASN A 79 -3.58 -1.39 1.41
C ASN A 79 -2.30 -0.71 0.92
N ILE A 80 -1.19 -1.44 1.02
CA ILE A 80 0.12 -0.91 0.62
C ILE A 80 0.15 -0.70 -0.89
N SER A 81 0.73 0.43 -1.34
CA SER A 81 0.92 0.70 -2.76
C SER A 81 2.28 1.31 -3.02
N PHE A 82 2.84 1.00 -4.19
CA PHE A 82 4.14 1.47 -4.64
C PHE A 82 3.99 2.18 -5.98
N PRO A 83 4.09 3.52 -6.00
CA PRO A 83 4.05 4.23 -7.27
C PRO A 83 5.42 4.19 -7.95
N GLY A 84 5.43 3.71 -9.19
CA GLY A 84 6.58 3.78 -10.09
C GLY A 84 6.43 4.94 -11.05
N LYS A 85 7.25 4.94 -12.10
CA LYS A 85 7.17 5.95 -13.16
C LYS A 85 5.89 5.80 -13.96
N TYR A 86 5.53 4.57 -14.30
CA TYR A 86 4.44 4.25 -15.22
C TYR A 86 3.34 3.42 -14.58
N LEU A 87 3.63 2.75 -13.48
CA LEU A 87 2.74 1.79 -12.86
C LEU A 87 2.65 2.04 -11.37
N ILE A 88 1.57 1.56 -10.78
CA ILE A 88 1.44 1.46 -9.32
C ILE A 88 1.21 0.00 -9.00
N LEU A 89 2.06 -0.57 -8.15
CA LEU A 89 1.91 -1.94 -7.66
C LEU A 89 1.12 -1.93 -6.36
N GLN A 90 0.09 -2.74 -6.31
CA GLN A 90 -0.75 -2.90 -5.12
C GLN A 90 -0.68 -4.36 -4.67
N PRO A 91 0.26 -4.72 -3.79
CA PRO A 91 0.50 -6.12 -3.43
C PRO A 91 -0.75 -6.87 -2.96
N PHE A 92 -1.69 -6.16 -2.33
CA PHE A 92 -2.93 -6.75 -1.82
C PHE A 92 -4.15 -6.35 -2.64
N GLY A 93 -3.92 -5.72 -3.79
CA GLY A 93 -4.99 -5.33 -4.70
C GLY A 93 -5.37 -6.46 -5.64
N GLN A 94 -6.20 -6.15 -6.62
CA GLN A 94 -6.70 -7.12 -7.58
C GLN A 94 -6.73 -6.54 -8.99
N GLY A 95 -6.44 -7.40 -9.96
CA GLY A 95 -6.66 -7.12 -11.37
C GLY A 95 -5.71 -6.10 -11.97
N VAL A 96 -5.94 -5.82 -13.23
CA VAL A 96 -5.22 -4.82 -14.02
C VAL A 96 -6.15 -3.64 -14.23
N ASN A 97 -5.70 -2.46 -13.79
CA ASN A 97 -6.45 -1.21 -13.93
C ASN A 97 -5.64 -0.24 -14.78
N ILE A 98 -6.30 0.65 -15.47
CA ILE A 98 -5.66 1.59 -16.37
C ILE A 98 -6.25 2.97 -16.11
N SER A 99 -5.40 3.99 -16.03
CA SER A 99 -5.83 5.36 -15.82
C SER A 99 -6.96 5.73 -16.78
N ARG A 100 -7.98 6.41 -16.26
CA ARG A 100 -9.12 6.85 -17.09
C ARG A 100 -8.72 7.90 -18.11
N LYS A 101 -7.58 8.57 -17.91
CA LYS A 101 -7.06 9.57 -18.84
C LYS A 101 -6.48 8.96 -20.09
N ILE A 102 -6.17 7.67 -20.09
CA ILE A 102 -5.78 6.93 -21.30
C ILE A 102 -7.08 6.49 -21.94
N ASN A 103 -7.48 7.17 -23.01
CA ASN A 103 -8.84 7.06 -23.54
C ASN A 103 -8.96 6.42 -24.92
N THR A 104 -7.86 5.93 -25.52
CA THR A 104 -7.95 5.19 -26.78
C THR A 104 -8.08 3.69 -26.50
N ASP A 105 -8.97 3.03 -27.21
CA ASP A 105 -9.21 1.59 -27.04
C ASP A 105 -7.96 0.77 -27.36
N THR A 106 -7.22 1.17 -28.39
CA THR A 106 -5.99 0.50 -28.78
C THR A 106 -4.97 0.47 -27.67
N GLU A 107 -4.74 1.63 -27.05
CA GLU A 107 -3.77 1.75 -25.97
C GLU A 107 -4.23 1.03 -24.70
N ARG A 108 -5.49 1.16 -24.36
CA ARG A 108 -6.05 0.44 -23.21
C ARG A 108 -5.94 -1.07 -23.38
N SER A 109 -6.21 -1.57 -24.58
CA SER A 109 -6.10 -3.01 -24.88
C SER A 109 -4.66 -3.48 -24.79
N ARG A 110 -3.73 -2.70 -25.32
CA ARG A 110 -2.30 -3.02 -25.25
C ARG A 110 -1.82 -3.15 -23.81
N LEU A 111 -2.12 -2.15 -22.98
CA LEU A 111 -1.70 -2.13 -21.58
C LEU A 111 -2.38 -3.24 -20.78
N ARG A 112 -3.64 -3.49 -21.02
CA ARG A 112 -4.35 -4.58 -20.34
C ARG A 112 -3.74 -5.94 -20.67
N ALA A 113 -3.44 -6.19 -21.94
CA ALA A 113 -2.82 -7.44 -22.36
C ALA A 113 -1.45 -7.63 -21.71
N LEU A 114 -0.64 -6.57 -21.68
CA LEU A 114 0.65 -6.62 -21.01
C LEU A 114 0.48 -6.89 -19.52
N GLY A 115 -0.43 -6.15 -18.88
CA GLY A 115 -0.65 -6.28 -17.44
C GLY A 115 -1.08 -7.69 -17.04
N VAL A 116 -2.00 -8.28 -17.80
CA VAL A 116 -2.47 -9.66 -17.55
C VAL A 116 -1.30 -10.64 -17.65
N LEU A 117 -0.40 -10.41 -18.61
CA LEU A 117 0.74 -11.29 -18.84
C LEU A 117 1.80 -11.21 -17.75
N VAL A 118 2.11 -10.00 -17.24
CA VAL A 118 3.27 -9.77 -16.37
C VAL A 118 2.91 -9.58 -14.90
N LYS A 119 1.65 -9.38 -14.58
CA LYS A 119 1.23 -9.11 -13.21
C LYS A 119 1.47 -10.34 -12.33
N PRO A 120 2.13 -10.17 -11.15
CA PRO A 120 2.24 -11.27 -10.20
C PRO A 120 0.85 -11.74 -9.72
N PRO A 121 0.71 -13.04 -9.39
CA PRO A 121 -0.57 -13.54 -8.88
C PRO A 121 -0.97 -12.83 -7.59
N SER A 122 -2.27 -12.67 -7.41
CA SER A 122 -2.86 -12.11 -6.18
C SER A 122 -2.40 -10.69 -5.86
N THR A 123 -2.02 -9.93 -6.88
CA THR A 123 -1.69 -8.51 -6.74
C THR A 123 -2.57 -7.67 -7.65
N GLY A 124 -2.60 -6.37 -7.39
CA GLY A 124 -3.21 -5.39 -8.28
C GLY A 124 -2.16 -4.57 -9.00
N LEU A 125 -2.47 -4.13 -10.20
CA LEU A 125 -1.59 -3.31 -11.01
C LEU A 125 -2.40 -2.19 -11.64
N LEU A 126 -1.90 -0.96 -11.54
CA LEU A 126 -2.51 0.20 -12.17
C LEU A 126 -1.51 0.83 -13.13
N PHE A 127 -1.90 0.97 -14.40
CA PHE A 127 -1.11 1.74 -15.37
C PHE A 127 -1.49 3.21 -15.24
N ARG A 128 -0.49 4.03 -14.92
CA ARG A 128 -0.66 5.47 -14.79
C ARG A 128 -0.78 6.11 -16.16
N THR A 129 -1.27 7.34 -16.21
CA THR A 129 -1.38 8.08 -17.47
C THR A 129 -0.04 8.15 -18.18
N GLU A 130 1.05 8.25 -17.42
CA GLU A 130 2.42 8.32 -17.95
C GLU A 130 2.84 7.06 -18.71
N ALA A 131 2.11 5.96 -18.57
CA ALA A 131 2.39 4.72 -19.30
C ALA A 131 1.96 4.80 -20.76
N GLU A 132 1.16 5.81 -21.13
CA GLU A 132 0.64 5.94 -22.49
C GLU A 132 1.78 6.02 -23.50
N LYS A 133 1.75 5.14 -24.50
CA LYS A 133 2.74 5.07 -25.60
C LYS A 133 4.16 4.72 -25.16
N ILE A 134 4.32 4.24 -23.94
CA ILE A 134 5.62 3.79 -23.46
C ILE A 134 5.86 2.34 -23.90
N LYS A 135 7.09 2.03 -24.27
CA LYS A 135 7.49 0.69 -24.73
C LYS A 135 7.35 -0.34 -23.62
N GLU A 136 6.98 -1.56 -24.00
CA GLU A 136 6.78 -2.65 -23.05
C GLU A 136 8.01 -2.91 -22.18
N GLU A 137 9.20 -2.83 -22.73
CA GLU A 137 10.44 -3.07 -21.99
C GLU A 137 10.59 -2.12 -20.81
N LEU A 138 10.22 -0.85 -21.01
CA LEU A 138 10.28 0.16 -19.95
C LEU A 138 9.19 -0.06 -18.90
N LEU A 139 8.02 -0.49 -19.31
CA LEU A 139 6.93 -0.81 -18.39
C LEU A 139 7.28 -2.01 -17.53
N ILE A 140 7.88 -3.05 -18.12
CA ILE A 140 8.31 -4.25 -17.40
C ILE A 140 9.42 -3.91 -16.42
N GLU A 141 10.39 -3.09 -16.83
CA GLU A 141 11.46 -2.65 -15.93
C GLU A 141 10.91 -1.92 -14.71
N ASP A 142 9.94 -1.03 -14.92
CA ASP A 142 9.31 -0.31 -13.84
C ASP A 142 8.61 -1.29 -12.87
N LEU A 143 7.89 -2.27 -13.41
CA LEU A 143 7.23 -3.28 -12.60
C LEU A 143 8.24 -4.12 -11.80
N GLU A 144 9.33 -4.55 -12.42
CA GLU A 144 10.35 -5.32 -11.74
C GLU A 144 10.96 -4.57 -10.56
N ASN A 145 11.20 -3.27 -10.72
CA ASN A 145 11.67 -2.42 -9.63
C ASN A 145 10.68 -2.38 -8.47
N LEU A 146 9.39 -2.26 -8.78
CA LEU A 146 8.35 -2.22 -7.74
C LEU A 146 8.23 -3.55 -7.01
N ILE A 147 8.35 -4.65 -7.72
CA ILE A 147 8.34 -5.99 -7.13
C ILE A 147 9.52 -6.17 -6.18
N GLN A 148 10.71 -5.73 -6.58
CA GLN A 148 11.90 -5.80 -5.73
C GLN A 148 11.74 -4.97 -4.45
N GLN A 149 11.14 -3.79 -4.55
CA GLN A 149 10.87 -2.96 -3.39
C GLN A 149 9.95 -3.68 -2.40
N TRP A 150 8.90 -4.30 -2.92
CA TRP A 150 7.97 -5.06 -2.08
C TRP A 150 8.65 -6.26 -1.40
N GLU A 151 9.45 -7.00 -2.14
CA GLU A 151 10.18 -8.14 -1.59
C GLU A 151 11.14 -7.71 -0.48
N SER A 152 11.83 -6.57 -0.65
CA SER A 152 12.71 -6.01 0.38
C SER A 152 11.94 -5.66 1.65
N ILE A 153 10.76 -5.08 1.50
CA ILE A 153 9.93 -4.71 2.64
C ILE A 153 9.48 -5.96 3.40
N LEU A 154 9.08 -7.00 2.70
CA LEU A 154 8.70 -8.25 3.33
C LEU A 154 9.85 -8.84 4.16
N LYS A 155 11.06 -8.85 3.61
CA LYS A 155 12.24 -9.35 4.33
C LYS A 155 12.53 -8.54 5.58
N VAL A 156 12.55 -7.23 5.46
CA VAL A 156 12.83 -6.35 6.60
C VAL A 156 11.76 -6.50 7.68
N SER A 157 10.49 -6.59 7.28
CA SER A 157 9.40 -6.70 8.24
C SER A 157 9.43 -8.02 9.02
N GLU A 158 9.94 -9.10 8.42
CA GLU A 158 10.05 -10.39 9.08
C GLU A 158 11.04 -10.37 10.24
N THR A 159 12.09 -9.55 10.13
CA THR A 159 13.18 -9.51 11.11
C THR A 159 13.13 -8.29 12.01
N SER A 160 12.20 -7.37 11.79
CA SER A 160 12.09 -6.13 12.56
C SER A 160 11.06 -6.26 13.68
N ASN A 161 11.28 -5.50 14.75
CA ASN A 161 10.33 -5.40 15.85
C ASN A 161 9.56 -4.09 15.75
N PRO A 162 8.23 -4.11 15.92
CA PRO A 162 7.46 -2.88 15.92
C PRO A 162 7.66 -2.11 17.23
N PRO A 163 7.51 -0.78 17.25
CA PRO A 163 7.27 0.06 16.07
C PRO A 163 8.57 0.37 15.33
N ASN A 164 8.51 0.34 14.00
CA ASN A 164 9.70 0.57 13.18
C ASN A 164 9.31 1.15 11.81
N LEU A 165 10.03 2.17 11.37
CA LEU A 165 9.91 2.66 9.99
C LEU A 165 10.60 1.66 9.08
N ILE A 166 9.85 1.06 8.16
CA ILE A 166 10.39 0.08 7.23
C ILE A 166 10.86 0.75 5.94
N LYS A 167 10.11 1.74 5.46
CA LYS A 167 10.42 2.43 4.23
C LYS A 167 9.91 3.86 4.27
N ARG A 168 10.79 4.81 3.97
CA ARG A 168 10.42 6.20 3.77
C ARG A 168 10.14 6.41 2.28
N ASP A 169 9.08 7.16 1.97
CA ASP A 169 8.63 7.33 0.59
C ASP A 169 9.72 7.90 -0.33
N ASP A 170 10.53 8.82 0.17
CA ASP A 170 11.59 9.47 -0.60
C ASP A 170 12.83 8.59 -0.83
N ASP A 171 12.94 7.45 -0.16
CA ASP A 171 14.08 6.53 -0.33
C ASP A 171 14.20 6.02 -1.76
N PHE A 172 13.11 5.98 -2.51
CA PHE A 172 13.11 5.47 -3.87
C PHE A 172 13.48 6.52 -4.92
N SER A 173 13.25 7.78 -4.63
CA SER A 173 13.58 8.86 -5.56
C SER A 173 15.09 9.05 -5.68
N LEU A 174 15.88 8.55 -4.72
CA LEU A 174 17.31 8.66 -4.68
C LEU A 174 18.04 7.52 -5.39
N LYS A 175 17.32 6.52 -5.87
CA LYS A 175 17.91 5.32 -6.47
C LYS A 175 17.86 5.30 -8.00
N ILE A 176 17.79 6.44 -8.58
CA ILE A 176 17.76 6.57 -10.04
C ILE A 176 19.17 6.45 -10.60
#